data_1d38d2eaeacf46d6349c40f2d0749664
#
_entry.id   1d38d2eaeacf46d6349c40f2d0749664
#
_cell.length_a   1.000
_cell.length_b   1.000
_cell.length_c   1.000
_cell.angle_alpha   90.00
_cell.angle_beta   90.00
_cell.angle_gamma   90.00
#
_symmetry.space_group_name_H-M   'P 1'
#
loop_
_entity.id
_entity.type
_entity.pdbx_description
1 polymer ?
#
loop_
_entity_poly.entity_id
_entity_poly.type
_entity_poly.pdbx_seq_one_letter_code
_entity_poly.pdbx_strand_id
1 'polypeptide(L)'
;RDIQVMLAIGGGTVHDITRYCSTERGIPFISIPTAASCDGFCSNVAAMTWHGYKKTIPCQAPLLVVADLDVISAAPWRLTASGIGDMLGKFIALTDWRISHLLTGEKLCPVIYQIMEDAVDSIWTRCRDLRSGGSAAYEAVVYGLLMSGLAMQMIGTSRPASGAEHHVSHFIEVEPAALRTHSSALHGEKVGVGTLLIAQEYQRLSQIENIASLA
;
A
#
# COMPACT_ATOMS: atom_id res chain seq x y z
N ARG A 1 31.44 -16.95 -7.11
CA ARG A 1 30.47 -16.74 -8.21
C ARG A 1 29.93 -15.33 -8.07
N ASP A 2 30.03 -14.56 -9.15
CA ASP A 2 29.51 -13.19 -9.15
C ASP A 2 28.00 -13.25 -9.36
N ILE A 3 27.26 -12.73 -8.38
CA ILE A 3 25.80 -12.61 -8.47
C ILE A 3 25.51 -11.34 -9.28
N GLN A 4 24.80 -11.49 -10.40
CA GLN A 4 24.46 -10.39 -11.31
C GLN A 4 23.03 -9.87 -11.11
N VAL A 5 22.14 -10.69 -10.54
CA VAL A 5 20.73 -10.34 -10.28
C VAL A 5 20.23 -11.11 -9.07
N MET A 6 19.36 -10.49 -8.27
CA MET A 6 18.62 -11.13 -7.18
C MET A 6 17.18 -11.39 -7.61
N LEU A 7 16.55 -12.43 -7.08
CA LEU A 7 15.13 -12.72 -7.31
C LEU A 7 14.39 -12.63 -5.98
N ALA A 8 13.37 -11.79 -5.92
CA ALA A 8 12.44 -11.72 -4.80
C ALA A 8 11.19 -12.55 -5.16
N ILE A 9 11.12 -13.79 -4.70
CA ILE A 9 9.98 -14.70 -4.96
C ILE A 9 9.24 -14.87 -3.64
N GLY A 10 8.03 -14.29 -3.50
CA GLY A 10 7.27 -14.40 -2.26
C GLY A 10 6.34 -13.23 -1.99
N GLY A 11 6.02 -13.00 -0.72
CA GLY A 11 5.24 -11.86 -0.23
C GLY A 11 6.08 -10.62 0.07
N GLY A 12 5.46 -9.59 0.66
CA GLY A 12 6.08 -8.28 0.92
C GLY A 12 7.39 -8.35 1.70
N THR A 13 7.46 -9.15 2.75
CA THR A 13 8.68 -9.30 3.57
C THR A 13 9.89 -9.77 2.75
N VAL A 14 9.68 -10.75 1.85
CA VAL A 14 10.75 -11.25 0.97
C VAL A 14 11.21 -10.13 0.03
N HIS A 15 10.27 -9.34 -0.48
CA HIS A 15 10.57 -8.22 -1.36
C HIS A 15 11.36 -7.13 -0.65
N ASP A 16 10.95 -6.75 0.57
CA ASP A 16 11.65 -5.71 1.34
C ASP A 16 13.09 -6.12 1.70
N ILE A 17 13.28 -7.37 2.14
CA ILE A 17 14.63 -7.91 2.44
C ILE A 17 15.48 -7.95 1.16
N THR A 18 14.94 -8.47 0.06
CA THR A 18 15.69 -8.55 -1.21
C THR A 18 16.03 -7.17 -1.73
N ARG A 19 15.10 -6.23 -1.69
CA ARG A 19 15.29 -4.84 -2.10
C ARG A 19 16.39 -4.16 -1.29
N TYR A 20 16.35 -4.31 0.03
CA TYR A 20 17.39 -3.78 0.90
C TYR A 20 18.77 -4.38 0.56
N CYS A 21 18.87 -5.71 0.50
CA CYS A 21 20.12 -6.39 0.15
C CYS A 21 20.64 -6.02 -1.25
N SER A 22 19.72 -5.89 -2.20
CA SER A 22 19.99 -5.48 -3.58
C SER A 22 20.61 -4.07 -3.62
N THR A 23 20.04 -3.13 -2.85
CA THR A 23 20.56 -1.77 -2.73
C THR A 23 21.93 -1.73 -2.09
N GLU A 24 22.12 -2.41 -0.96
CA GLU A 24 23.40 -2.47 -0.24
C GLU A 24 24.53 -3.09 -1.08
N ARG A 25 24.20 -3.98 -2.01
CA ARG A 25 25.16 -4.66 -2.87
C ARG A 25 25.33 -4.02 -4.24
N GLY A 26 24.48 -3.05 -4.61
CA GLY A 26 24.47 -2.47 -5.96
C GLY A 26 24.10 -3.51 -7.05
N ILE A 27 23.32 -4.56 -6.71
CA ILE A 27 22.93 -5.62 -7.62
C ILE A 27 21.43 -5.45 -7.92
N PRO A 28 20.99 -5.41 -9.20
CA PRO A 28 19.56 -5.31 -9.53
C PRO A 28 18.79 -6.53 -9.07
N PHE A 29 17.46 -6.35 -8.84
CA PHE A 29 16.59 -7.47 -8.51
C PHE A 29 15.33 -7.50 -9.37
N ILE A 30 14.76 -8.70 -9.49
CA ILE A 30 13.47 -8.96 -10.14
C ILE A 30 12.46 -9.32 -9.05
N SER A 31 11.29 -8.67 -9.09
CA SER A 31 10.17 -8.91 -8.18
C SER A 31 9.24 -9.96 -8.78
N ILE A 32 8.97 -11.03 -8.05
CA ILE A 32 8.04 -12.12 -8.43
C ILE A 32 7.06 -12.32 -7.26
N PRO A 33 6.01 -11.49 -7.16
CA PRO A 33 5.02 -11.61 -6.10
C PRO A 33 4.24 -12.93 -6.23
N THR A 34 4.06 -13.62 -5.11
CA THR A 34 3.27 -14.87 -5.05
C THR A 34 1.93 -14.69 -4.34
N ALA A 35 1.59 -13.47 -3.95
CA ALA A 35 0.31 -13.11 -3.34
C ALA A 35 0.04 -11.63 -3.55
N ALA A 36 -1.22 -11.25 -3.72
CA ALA A 36 -1.67 -9.85 -3.79
C ALA A 36 -1.89 -9.29 -2.38
N SER A 37 -0.84 -9.11 -1.58
CA SER A 37 -0.95 -8.83 -0.14
C SER A 37 -0.70 -7.38 0.28
N CYS A 38 -0.03 -6.58 -0.55
CA CYS A 38 0.34 -5.18 -0.32
C CYS A 38 0.83 -4.52 -1.61
N ASP A 39 1.02 -3.21 -1.59
CA ASP A 39 1.47 -2.42 -2.74
C ASP A 39 3.00 -2.26 -2.85
N GLY A 40 3.77 -2.93 -1.99
CA GLY A 40 5.23 -2.80 -1.93
C GLY A 40 6.02 -3.44 -3.08
N PHE A 41 5.39 -4.20 -4.00
CA PHE A 41 6.12 -4.99 -4.99
C PHE A 41 6.91 -4.15 -6.01
N CYS A 42 6.36 -2.99 -6.40
CA CYS A 42 7.02 -2.02 -7.29
C CYS A 42 7.75 -0.90 -6.53
N SER A 43 7.70 -0.86 -5.21
CA SER A 43 8.20 0.24 -4.40
C SER A 43 9.72 0.42 -4.52
N ASN A 44 10.19 1.63 -4.29
CA ASN A 44 11.61 2.00 -4.13
C ASN A 44 12.00 2.24 -2.66
N VAL A 45 11.20 1.72 -1.73
CA VAL A 45 11.48 1.75 -0.29
C VAL A 45 11.27 0.37 0.32
N ALA A 46 12.05 0.02 1.32
CA ALA A 46 11.88 -1.18 2.13
C ALA A 46 11.31 -0.81 3.51
N ALA A 47 10.15 -1.38 3.86
CA ALA A 47 9.52 -1.21 5.16
C ALA A 47 10.02 -2.29 6.12
N MET A 48 10.98 -1.96 6.99
CA MET A 48 11.67 -2.92 7.85
C MET A 48 11.49 -2.57 9.33
N THR A 49 11.49 -3.60 10.18
CA THR A 49 11.62 -3.41 11.63
C THR A 49 13.09 -3.55 12.00
N TRP A 50 13.67 -2.47 12.52
CA TRP A 50 15.07 -2.40 12.91
C TRP A 50 15.19 -2.04 14.39
N HIS A 51 15.76 -2.93 15.20
CA HIS A 51 15.84 -2.76 16.66
C HIS A 51 14.50 -2.40 17.33
N GLY A 52 13.41 -3.01 16.89
CA GLY A 52 12.06 -2.77 17.44
C GLY A 52 11.36 -1.53 16.87
N TYR A 53 12.00 -0.75 15.99
CA TYR A 53 11.40 0.41 15.34
C TYR A 53 11.12 0.14 13.87
N LYS A 54 9.93 0.56 13.41
CA LYS A 54 9.61 0.54 11.99
C LYS A 54 10.37 1.64 11.26
N LYS A 55 11.10 1.27 10.21
CA LYS A 55 11.82 2.19 9.33
C LYS A 55 11.44 1.96 7.89
N THR A 56 11.20 3.04 7.17
CA THR A 56 11.11 3.06 5.72
C THR A 56 12.47 3.46 5.17
N ILE A 57 13.15 2.54 4.51
CA ILE A 57 14.52 2.72 4.02
C ILE A 57 14.47 2.95 2.52
N PRO A 58 14.97 4.09 2.00
CA PRO A 58 15.10 4.30 0.56
C PRO A 58 15.98 3.24 -0.08
N CYS A 59 15.49 2.63 -1.13
CA CYS A 59 16.14 1.53 -1.85
C CYS A 59 15.95 1.69 -3.36
N GLN A 60 16.60 0.84 -4.14
CA GLN A 60 16.31 0.76 -5.56
C GLN A 60 14.97 0.03 -5.83
N ALA A 61 14.28 0.47 -6.88
CA ALA A 61 13.12 -0.24 -7.40
C ALA A 61 13.53 -1.55 -8.10
N PRO A 62 12.61 -2.52 -8.26
CA PRO A 62 12.89 -3.70 -9.06
C PRO A 62 13.14 -3.34 -10.53
N LEU A 63 14.07 -4.06 -11.17
CA LEU A 63 14.31 -3.95 -12.61
C LEU A 63 13.13 -4.43 -13.44
N LEU A 64 12.43 -5.44 -12.94
CA LEU A 64 11.27 -6.08 -13.57
C LEU A 64 10.35 -6.62 -12.49
N VAL A 65 9.05 -6.60 -12.74
CA VAL A 65 8.04 -7.30 -11.94
C VAL A 65 7.36 -8.34 -12.81
N VAL A 66 7.31 -9.57 -12.34
CA VAL A 66 6.61 -10.69 -12.99
C VAL A 66 5.49 -11.16 -12.07
N ALA A 67 4.26 -10.75 -12.37
CA ALA A 67 3.07 -11.10 -11.60
C ALA A 67 2.28 -12.20 -12.35
N ASP A 68 2.43 -13.44 -11.90
CA ASP A 68 1.70 -14.60 -12.41
C ASP A 68 0.37 -14.71 -11.65
N LEU A 69 -0.75 -14.49 -12.36
CA LEU A 69 -2.08 -14.52 -11.76
C LEU A 69 -2.50 -15.89 -11.28
N ASP A 70 -2.03 -16.98 -11.91
CA ASP A 70 -2.35 -18.33 -11.47
C ASP A 70 -1.69 -18.62 -10.12
N VAL A 71 -0.44 -18.20 -9.95
CA VAL A 71 0.28 -18.31 -8.68
C VAL A 71 -0.36 -17.43 -7.60
N ILE A 72 -0.65 -16.17 -7.93
CA ILE A 72 -1.18 -15.18 -6.99
C ILE A 72 -2.60 -15.57 -6.53
N SER A 73 -3.45 -16.04 -7.43
CA SER A 73 -4.82 -16.45 -7.10
C SER A 73 -4.89 -17.71 -6.24
N ALA A 74 -3.88 -18.57 -6.31
CA ALA A 74 -3.75 -19.77 -5.48
C ALA A 74 -3.27 -19.46 -4.05
N ALA A 75 -2.86 -18.24 -3.76
CA ALA A 75 -2.42 -17.84 -2.42
C ALA A 75 -3.61 -17.86 -1.42
N PRO A 76 -3.33 -18.01 -0.09
CA PRO A 76 -4.38 -17.94 0.92
C PRO A 76 -5.19 -16.64 0.81
N TRP A 77 -6.52 -16.75 0.80
CA TRP A 77 -7.45 -15.62 0.67
C TRP A 77 -7.13 -14.43 1.59
N ARG A 78 -6.65 -14.70 2.81
CA ARG A 78 -6.28 -13.66 3.76
C ARG A 78 -5.24 -12.68 3.20
N LEU A 79 -4.32 -13.15 2.36
CA LEU A 79 -3.30 -12.30 1.73
C LEU A 79 -3.95 -11.37 0.69
N THR A 80 -4.85 -11.89 -0.13
CA THR A 80 -5.61 -11.07 -1.09
C THR A 80 -6.51 -10.06 -0.37
N ALA A 81 -7.19 -10.49 0.70
CA ALA A 81 -8.00 -9.57 1.53
C ALA A 81 -7.16 -8.45 2.14
N SER A 82 -5.92 -8.75 2.54
CA SER A 82 -4.96 -7.72 2.98
C SER A 82 -4.65 -6.73 1.85
N GLY A 83 -4.35 -7.19 0.65
CA GLY A 83 -4.09 -6.29 -0.48
C GLY A 83 -5.30 -5.43 -0.86
N ILE A 84 -6.50 -5.98 -0.77
CA ILE A 84 -7.73 -5.20 -0.96
C ILE A 84 -7.85 -4.11 0.11
N GLY A 85 -7.62 -4.44 1.38
CA GLY A 85 -7.64 -3.48 2.48
C GLY A 85 -6.62 -2.36 2.29
N ASP A 86 -5.41 -2.70 1.82
CA ASP A 86 -4.37 -1.75 1.46
C ASP A 86 -4.81 -0.82 0.32
N MET A 87 -5.39 -1.37 -0.74
CA MET A 87 -5.89 -0.58 -1.87
C MET A 87 -7.08 0.32 -1.51
N LEU A 88 -8.02 -0.15 -0.69
CA LEU A 88 -9.14 0.69 -0.27
C LEU A 88 -8.69 1.88 0.59
N GLY A 89 -7.56 1.78 1.28
CA GLY A 89 -6.92 2.89 1.97
C GLY A 89 -6.63 4.08 1.05
N LYS A 90 -6.41 3.84 -0.24
CA LYS A 90 -6.08 4.89 -1.20
C LYS A 90 -7.21 5.92 -1.39
N PHE A 91 -8.47 5.57 -1.09
CA PHE A 91 -9.54 6.57 -1.02
C PHE A 91 -9.23 7.68 0.00
N ILE A 92 -8.71 7.29 1.16
CA ILE A 92 -8.31 8.26 2.20
C ILE A 92 -7.05 9.00 1.77
N ALA A 93 -6.02 8.27 1.31
CA ALA A 93 -4.75 8.85 0.89
C ALA A 93 -4.92 9.92 -0.21
N LEU A 94 -5.74 9.64 -1.22
CA LEU A 94 -6.06 10.59 -2.29
C LEU A 94 -6.84 11.80 -1.77
N THR A 95 -7.79 11.58 -0.86
CA THR A 95 -8.53 12.66 -0.21
C THR A 95 -7.58 13.56 0.59
N ASP A 96 -6.70 12.99 1.38
CA ASP A 96 -5.69 13.71 2.16
C ASP A 96 -4.74 14.51 1.28
N TRP A 97 -4.29 13.91 0.18
CA TRP A 97 -3.40 14.60 -0.76
C TRP A 97 -4.08 15.80 -1.40
N ARG A 98 -5.36 15.64 -1.77
CA ARG A 98 -6.16 16.74 -2.32
C ARG A 98 -6.42 17.84 -1.28
N ILE A 99 -6.74 17.49 -0.04
CA ILE A 99 -6.91 18.45 1.06
C ILE A 99 -5.60 19.20 1.29
N SER A 100 -4.47 18.50 1.37
CA SER A 100 -3.17 19.13 1.56
C SER A 100 -2.82 20.07 0.40
N HIS A 101 -3.08 19.67 -0.84
CA HIS A 101 -2.91 20.53 -2.01
C HIS A 101 -3.70 21.83 -1.88
N LEU A 102 -4.98 21.76 -1.50
CA LEU A 102 -5.86 22.91 -1.38
C LEU A 102 -5.46 23.86 -0.22
N LEU A 103 -5.05 23.28 0.92
CA LEU A 103 -4.77 24.06 2.11
C LEU A 103 -3.34 24.60 2.19
N THR A 104 -2.37 23.85 1.67
CA THR A 104 -0.94 24.16 1.84
C THR A 104 -0.22 24.48 0.53
N GLY A 105 -0.86 24.26 -0.62
CA GLY A 105 -0.22 24.37 -1.93
C GLY A 105 0.73 23.20 -2.23
N GLU A 106 0.66 22.08 -1.49
CA GLU A 106 1.44 20.88 -1.79
C GLU A 106 1.22 20.44 -3.24
N LYS A 107 2.30 20.03 -3.92
CA LYS A 107 2.19 19.61 -5.32
C LYS A 107 1.34 18.33 -5.45
N LEU A 108 0.34 18.39 -6.28
CA LEU A 108 -0.49 17.26 -6.69
C LEU A 108 -0.32 17.05 -8.20
N CYS A 109 0.04 15.83 -8.60
CA CYS A 109 0.11 15.47 -10.02
C CYS A 109 -1.25 14.92 -10.46
N PRO A 110 -2.00 15.62 -11.33
CA PRO A 110 -3.34 15.17 -11.73
C PRO A 110 -3.34 13.80 -12.43
N VAL A 111 -2.29 13.50 -13.19
CA VAL A 111 -2.16 12.22 -13.91
C VAL A 111 -1.99 11.06 -12.92
N ILE A 112 -1.10 11.19 -11.94
CA ILE A 112 -0.89 10.15 -10.92
C ILE A 112 -2.14 10.00 -10.04
N TYR A 113 -2.78 11.12 -9.69
CA TYR A 113 -4.03 11.11 -8.94
C TYR A 113 -5.10 10.30 -9.67
N GLN A 114 -5.33 10.58 -10.96
CA GLN A 114 -6.33 9.88 -11.77
C GLN A 114 -6.02 8.39 -11.94
N ILE A 115 -4.76 8.02 -12.19
CA ILE A 115 -4.34 6.61 -12.29
C ILE A 115 -4.70 5.86 -11.00
N MET A 116 -4.47 6.48 -9.84
CA MET A 116 -4.77 5.85 -8.56
C MET A 116 -6.27 5.79 -8.28
N GLU A 117 -7.01 6.84 -8.60
CA GLU A 117 -8.47 6.88 -8.49
C GLU A 117 -9.11 5.77 -9.33
N ASP A 118 -8.73 5.65 -10.60
CA ASP A 118 -9.23 4.59 -11.51
C ASP A 118 -8.89 3.18 -11.00
N ALA A 119 -7.68 2.99 -10.45
CA ALA A 119 -7.25 1.71 -9.90
C ALA A 119 -8.09 1.30 -8.68
N VAL A 120 -8.35 2.22 -7.77
CA VAL A 120 -9.17 1.94 -6.57
C VAL A 120 -10.63 1.70 -6.94
N ASP A 121 -11.20 2.50 -7.84
CA ASP A 121 -12.57 2.32 -8.31
C ASP A 121 -12.75 0.98 -9.04
N SER A 122 -11.76 0.56 -9.81
CA SER A 122 -11.77 -0.75 -10.46
C SER A 122 -11.84 -1.90 -9.45
N ILE A 123 -11.12 -1.79 -8.33
CA ILE A 123 -11.16 -2.79 -7.26
C ILE A 123 -12.49 -2.72 -6.52
N TRP A 124 -12.96 -1.52 -6.16
CA TRP A 124 -14.23 -1.32 -5.46
C TRP A 124 -15.40 -1.95 -6.19
N THR A 125 -15.48 -1.76 -7.50
CA THR A 125 -16.56 -2.31 -8.34
C THR A 125 -16.51 -3.82 -8.49
N ARG A 126 -15.31 -4.43 -8.39
CA ARG A 126 -15.08 -5.87 -8.61
C ARG A 126 -14.84 -6.69 -7.34
N CYS A 127 -14.73 -6.05 -6.17
CA CYS A 127 -14.37 -6.76 -4.93
C CYS A 127 -15.34 -7.89 -4.55
N ARG A 128 -16.60 -7.82 -4.99
CA ARG A 128 -17.60 -8.88 -4.77
C ARG A 128 -17.28 -10.16 -5.56
N ASP A 129 -16.70 -10.02 -6.75
CA ASP A 129 -16.41 -11.12 -7.65
C ASP A 129 -15.15 -11.90 -7.25
N LEU A 130 -14.31 -11.32 -6.40
CA LEU A 130 -13.09 -11.96 -5.90
C LEU A 130 -13.38 -13.25 -5.13
N ARG A 131 -14.45 -13.29 -4.33
CA ARG A 131 -14.83 -14.49 -3.58
C ARG A 131 -15.31 -15.63 -4.47
N SER A 132 -15.83 -15.32 -5.64
CA SER A 132 -16.26 -16.31 -6.64
C SER A 132 -15.12 -16.78 -7.56
N GLY A 133 -13.87 -16.28 -7.33
CA GLY A 133 -12.69 -16.68 -8.12
C GLY A 133 -12.60 -16.00 -9.48
N GLY A 134 -13.23 -14.85 -9.65
CA GLY A 134 -13.20 -14.09 -10.91
C GLY A 134 -11.80 -13.62 -11.29
N SER A 135 -11.22 -14.15 -12.35
CA SER A 135 -9.87 -13.80 -12.85
C SER A 135 -9.69 -12.28 -13.05
N ALA A 136 -10.69 -11.61 -13.67
CA ALA A 136 -10.66 -10.17 -13.89
C ALA A 136 -10.62 -9.35 -12.59
N ALA A 137 -11.18 -9.88 -11.48
CA ALA A 137 -11.14 -9.22 -10.19
C ALA A 137 -9.76 -9.35 -9.55
N TYR A 138 -9.10 -10.52 -9.66
CA TYR A 138 -7.71 -10.69 -9.25
C TYR A 138 -6.76 -9.82 -10.06
N GLU A 139 -6.94 -9.73 -11.36
CA GLU A 139 -6.18 -8.85 -12.25
C GLU A 139 -6.29 -7.39 -11.79
N ALA A 140 -7.51 -6.91 -11.46
CA ALA A 140 -7.71 -5.55 -10.97
C ALA A 140 -6.97 -5.27 -9.65
N VAL A 141 -6.97 -6.22 -8.70
CA VAL A 141 -6.23 -6.08 -7.45
C VAL A 141 -4.73 -6.04 -7.68
N VAL A 142 -4.20 -6.98 -8.46
CA VAL A 142 -2.76 -7.02 -8.78
C VAL A 142 -2.33 -5.77 -9.51
N TYR A 143 -3.09 -5.36 -10.54
CA TYR A 143 -2.83 -4.12 -11.27
C TYR A 143 -2.82 -2.90 -10.34
N GLY A 144 -3.83 -2.78 -9.47
CA GLY A 144 -3.92 -1.66 -8.52
C GLY A 144 -2.73 -1.60 -7.57
N LEU A 145 -2.33 -2.74 -6.99
CA LEU A 145 -1.17 -2.83 -6.10
C LEU A 145 0.14 -2.45 -6.81
N LEU A 146 0.32 -2.87 -8.06
CA LEU A 146 1.50 -2.51 -8.87
C LEU A 146 1.48 -1.02 -9.23
N MET A 147 0.32 -0.47 -9.62
CA MET A 147 0.16 0.95 -9.92
C MET A 147 0.41 1.82 -8.70
N SER A 148 -0.02 1.41 -7.51
CA SER A 148 0.26 2.12 -6.26
C SER A 148 1.77 2.25 -6.01
N GLY A 149 2.50 1.16 -6.10
CA GLY A 149 3.96 1.17 -5.96
C GLY A 149 4.65 2.04 -7.02
N LEU A 150 4.18 1.99 -8.26
CA LEU A 150 4.71 2.80 -9.35
C LEU A 150 4.39 4.29 -9.16
N ALA A 151 3.17 4.62 -8.74
CA ALA A 151 2.77 6.00 -8.45
C ALA A 151 3.66 6.65 -7.37
N MET A 152 3.99 5.90 -6.31
CA MET A 152 4.94 6.34 -5.29
C MET A 152 6.33 6.62 -5.87
N GLN A 153 6.83 5.76 -6.76
CA GLN A 153 8.11 6.00 -7.43
C GLN A 153 8.07 7.28 -8.30
N MET A 154 7.01 7.44 -9.09
CA MET A 154 6.88 8.57 -10.03
C MET A 154 6.82 9.92 -9.34
N ILE A 155 6.14 10.01 -8.19
CA ILE A 155 6.02 11.27 -7.43
C ILE A 155 7.16 11.45 -6.41
N GLY A 156 7.87 10.38 -6.05
CA GLY A 156 8.96 10.39 -5.06
C GLY A 156 8.49 10.49 -3.61
N THR A 157 7.20 10.29 -3.34
CA THR A 157 6.61 10.29 -2.00
C THR A 157 5.53 9.23 -1.88
N SER A 158 5.07 8.93 -0.65
CA SER A 158 3.97 7.99 -0.41
C SER A 158 2.57 8.61 -0.56
N ARG A 159 2.45 9.89 -0.91
CA ARG A 159 1.15 10.61 -0.98
C ARG A 159 0.05 9.90 -1.78
N PRO A 160 0.32 9.29 -2.96
CA PRO A 160 -0.71 8.60 -3.71
C PRO A 160 -1.26 7.34 -3.01
N ALA A 161 -0.52 6.82 -2.03
CA ALA A 161 -0.75 5.50 -1.45
C ALA A 161 -0.98 5.49 0.05
N SER A 162 -0.62 6.55 0.78
CA SER A 162 -0.58 6.57 2.24
C SER A 162 -1.04 7.91 2.79
N GLY A 163 -2.10 7.90 3.55
CA GLY A 163 -2.71 9.03 4.26
C GLY A 163 -2.92 8.74 5.74
N ALA A 164 -3.96 9.31 6.33
CA ALA A 164 -4.30 9.15 7.74
C ALA A 164 -4.58 7.71 8.13
N GLU A 165 -5.14 6.90 7.24
CA GLU A 165 -5.40 5.47 7.45
C GLU A 165 -4.11 4.68 7.69
N HIS A 166 -3.04 5.02 6.98
CA HIS A 166 -1.72 4.42 7.20
C HIS A 166 -1.09 4.86 8.52
N HIS A 167 -1.33 6.10 8.98
CA HIS A 167 -0.90 6.51 10.32
C HIS A 167 -1.54 5.67 11.41
N VAL A 168 -2.85 5.35 11.28
CA VAL A 168 -3.54 4.42 12.19
C VAL A 168 -2.92 3.02 12.11
N SER A 169 -2.68 2.51 10.90
CA SER A 169 -2.02 1.21 10.68
C SER A 169 -0.64 1.16 11.34
N HIS A 170 0.19 2.18 11.12
CA HIS A 170 1.54 2.27 11.70
C HIS A 170 1.49 2.36 13.22
N PHE A 171 0.51 3.07 13.79
CA PHE A 171 0.31 3.11 15.25
C PHE A 171 0.03 1.73 15.81
N ILE A 172 -0.84 0.94 15.16
CA ILE A 172 -1.13 -0.44 15.54
C ILE A 172 0.13 -1.32 15.40
N GLU A 173 0.94 -1.10 14.34
CA GLU A 173 2.14 -1.90 14.05
C GLU A 173 3.29 -1.67 15.03
N VAL A 174 3.43 -0.46 15.55
CA VAL A 174 4.48 -0.13 16.55
C VAL A 174 4.17 -0.75 17.91
N GLU A 175 2.94 -1.25 18.12
CA GLU A 175 2.51 -1.88 19.36
C GLU A 175 2.83 -1.02 20.59
N PRO A 176 2.15 0.12 20.77
CA PRO A 176 2.43 0.99 21.89
C PRO A 176 2.40 0.19 23.20
N ALA A 177 3.46 0.26 23.99
CA ALA A 177 3.58 -0.48 25.26
C ALA A 177 2.39 -0.27 26.20
N ALA A 178 1.68 0.87 26.05
CA ALA A 178 0.46 1.18 26.77
C ALA A 178 -0.72 0.25 26.44
N LEU A 179 -0.79 -0.30 25.22
CA LEU A 179 -1.90 -1.15 24.80
C LEU A 179 -1.70 -2.62 25.16
N ARG A 180 -0.47 -3.06 25.46
CA ARG A 180 -0.09 -4.44 25.83
C ARG A 180 -0.67 -5.53 24.91
N THR A 181 -0.94 -5.19 23.65
CA THR A 181 -1.57 -6.08 22.69
C THR A 181 -0.63 -6.28 21.50
N HIS A 182 -0.38 -7.55 21.17
CA HIS A 182 0.31 -7.91 19.93
C HIS A 182 -0.71 -8.17 18.83
N SER A 183 -0.54 -7.52 17.69
CA SER A 183 -1.41 -7.72 16.54
C SER A 183 -0.74 -8.61 15.50
N SER A 184 -1.30 -9.81 15.27
CA SER A 184 -0.91 -10.68 14.16
C SER A 184 -1.58 -10.33 12.83
N ALA A 185 -2.28 -9.19 12.77
CA ALA A 185 -2.92 -8.71 11.55
C ALA A 185 -1.87 -8.31 10.51
N LEU A 186 -2.17 -8.59 9.24
CA LEU A 186 -1.36 -8.18 8.11
C LEU A 186 -1.44 -6.66 7.91
N HIS A 187 -0.49 -6.10 7.15
CA HIS A 187 -0.43 -4.66 6.90
C HIS A 187 -1.76 -4.11 6.36
N GLY A 188 -2.25 -4.64 5.25
CA GLY A 188 -3.50 -4.16 4.65
C GLY A 188 -4.75 -4.44 5.50
N GLU A 189 -4.75 -5.44 6.39
CA GLU A 189 -5.83 -5.63 7.36
C GLU A 189 -5.88 -4.43 8.34
N LYS A 190 -4.72 -3.94 8.78
CA LYS A 190 -4.61 -2.76 9.65
C LYS A 190 -4.95 -1.47 8.91
N VAL A 191 -4.50 -1.34 7.65
CA VAL A 191 -4.86 -0.22 6.77
C VAL A 191 -6.37 -0.18 6.56
N GLY A 192 -7.01 -1.33 6.31
CA GLY A 192 -8.48 -1.41 6.17
C GLY A 192 -9.23 -0.95 7.42
N VAL A 193 -8.75 -1.29 8.62
CA VAL A 193 -9.31 -0.77 9.89
C VAL A 193 -9.12 0.75 9.96
N GLY A 194 -7.91 1.26 9.65
CA GLY A 194 -7.63 2.68 9.59
C GLY A 194 -8.55 3.42 8.62
N THR A 195 -8.77 2.83 7.44
CA THR A 195 -9.67 3.36 6.41
C THR A 195 -11.08 3.56 6.94
N LEU A 196 -11.65 2.55 7.63
CA LEU A 196 -12.99 2.65 8.19
C LEU A 196 -13.09 3.74 9.28
N LEU A 197 -12.09 3.83 10.16
CA LEU A 197 -12.07 4.84 11.22
C LEU A 197 -11.98 6.26 10.64
N ILE A 198 -11.08 6.50 9.70
CA ILE A 198 -10.90 7.82 9.09
C ILE A 198 -12.08 8.19 8.20
N ALA A 199 -12.67 7.24 7.47
CA ALA A 199 -13.89 7.49 6.68
C ALA A 199 -15.05 7.98 7.56
N GLN A 200 -15.23 7.42 8.76
CA GLN A 200 -16.23 7.90 9.72
C GLN A 200 -15.96 9.34 10.16
N GLU A 201 -14.69 9.68 10.42
CA GLU A 201 -14.32 11.06 10.78
C GLU A 201 -14.55 12.02 9.61
N TYR A 202 -14.24 11.63 8.37
CA TYR A 202 -14.51 12.46 7.19
C TYR A 202 -16.01 12.65 6.95
N GLN A 203 -16.81 11.60 7.17
CA GLN A 203 -18.27 11.73 7.13
C GLN A 203 -18.77 12.72 8.19
N ARG A 204 -18.26 12.66 9.42
CA ARG A 204 -18.58 13.63 10.49
C ARG A 204 -18.19 15.05 10.10
N LEU A 205 -16.98 15.25 9.55
CA LEU A 205 -16.49 16.55 9.11
C LEU A 205 -17.33 17.13 7.95
N SER A 206 -17.79 16.31 7.03
CA SER A 206 -18.62 16.74 5.88
C SER A 206 -19.98 17.29 6.29
N GLN A 207 -20.45 17.01 7.52
CA GLN A 207 -21.72 17.50 8.05
C GLN A 207 -21.59 18.86 8.77
N ILE A 208 -20.38 19.41 8.87
CA ILE A 208 -20.14 20.67 9.54
C ILE A 208 -20.41 21.83 8.57
N GLU A 209 -21.55 22.51 8.75
CA GLU A 209 -21.97 23.63 7.90
C GLU A 209 -21.22 24.95 8.24
N ASN A 210 -20.77 25.11 9.47
CA ASN A 210 -20.10 26.33 9.92
C ASN A 210 -18.93 26.03 10.85
N ILE A 211 -17.70 26.16 10.33
CA ILE A 211 -16.47 25.94 11.10
C ILE A 211 -16.35 26.93 12.28
N ALA A 212 -16.87 28.14 12.15
CA ALA A 212 -16.85 29.13 13.23
C ALA A 212 -17.68 28.71 14.46
N SER A 213 -18.59 27.75 14.33
CA SER A 213 -19.35 27.21 15.46
C SER A 213 -18.59 26.18 16.29
N LEU A 214 -17.36 25.81 15.88
CA LEU A 214 -16.50 24.84 16.57
C LEU A 214 -15.42 25.50 17.44
N ALA A 215 -15.30 26.84 17.38
CA ALA A 215 -14.41 27.64 18.21
C ALA A 215 -15.17 28.12 19.45
#